data_d1fc11658106bc86fbf737db16930ba9
#
_entry.id   d1fc11658106bc86fbf737db16930ba9
#
_cell.length_a   1.000
_cell.length_b   1.000
_cell.length_c   1.000
_cell.angle_alpha   90.00
_cell.angle_beta   90.00
_cell.angle_gamma   90.00
#
_symmetry.space_group_name_H-M   'P 1'
#
loop_
_entity.id
_entity.type
_entity.pdbx_description
1 polymer ?
#
loop_
_entity_poly.entity_id
_entity_poly.type
_entity_poly.pdbx_seq_one_letter_code
_entity_poly.pdbx_strand_id
1 'polypeptide(L)'
;MARTRDDQLLLGEWACLGALYPAPTHGFAIAGRLKPEGDIGRVWSMSRALTYRALDQLTERGLAQVVGEEPGIAGGNRTILAATRSGRARLRQWLQTPVAHLRDVRSELLLKIVLAEQCGVDIAGLLAEQRARVAAQVDAFDQHDDRDVEVHDVVMMWRRESARSVLHFLDAL
;
A
#
# COMPACT_ATOMS: atom_id res chain seq x y z
N MET A 1 21.46 10.10 3.21
CA MET A 1 20.84 11.04 2.24
C MET A 1 19.36 11.13 2.57
N ALA A 2 18.85 12.29 2.98
CA ALA A 2 17.44 12.50 3.22
C ALA A 2 16.68 12.41 1.88
N ARG A 3 15.73 11.47 1.77
CA ARG A 3 14.82 11.38 0.63
C ARG A 3 14.00 12.66 0.60
N THR A 4 14.11 13.44 -0.46
CA THR A 4 13.28 14.62 -0.70
C THR A 4 11.81 14.19 -0.76
N ARG A 5 10.88 14.98 -0.19
CA ARG A 5 9.42 14.72 -0.24
C ARG A 5 8.89 14.46 -1.66
N ASP A 6 9.59 14.97 -2.65
CA ASP A 6 9.25 14.87 -4.07
C ASP A 6 9.48 13.46 -4.66
N ASP A 7 10.25 12.60 -3.99
CA ASP A 7 10.56 11.24 -4.45
C ASP A 7 9.62 10.16 -3.87
N GLN A 8 8.76 10.51 -2.92
CA GLN A 8 7.87 9.55 -2.26
C GLN A 8 6.51 9.47 -2.97
N LEU A 9 6.13 8.26 -3.43
CA LEU A 9 4.80 8.01 -3.99
C LEU A 9 3.74 8.02 -2.90
N LEU A 10 2.57 8.55 -3.24
CA LEU A 10 1.37 8.45 -2.41
C LEU A 10 0.78 7.03 -2.47
N LEU A 11 -0.03 6.65 -1.47
CA LEU A 11 -0.68 5.32 -1.45
C LEU A 11 -1.53 5.06 -2.70
N GLY A 12 -2.21 6.08 -3.22
CA GLY A 12 -2.97 5.97 -4.46
C GLY A 12 -2.09 5.71 -5.69
N GLU A 13 -0.89 6.29 -5.75
CA GLU A 13 0.08 6.04 -6.82
C GLU A 13 0.62 4.59 -6.71
N TRP A 14 0.91 4.10 -5.50
CA TRP A 14 1.28 2.70 -5.28
C TRP A 14 0.18 1.73 -5.70
N ALA A 15 -1.08 2.04 -5.37
CA ALA A 15 -2.24 1.24 -5.78
C ALA A 15 -2.38 1.17 -7.31
N CYS A 16 -2.24 2.30 -8.01
CA CYS A 16 -2.26 2.36 -9.48
C CYS A 16 -1.08 1.60 -10.09
N LEU A 17 0.13 1.76 -9.55
CA LEU A 17 1.32 1.07 -10.04
C LEU A 17 1.21 -0.45 -9.85
N GLY A 18 0.65 -0.90 -8.70
CA GLY A 18 0.34 -2.29 -8.45
C GLY A 18 -0.68 -2.86 -9.43
N ALA A 19 -1.71 -2.09 -9.76
CA ALA A 19 -2.71 -2.47 -10.77
C ALA A 19 -2.14 -2.62 -12.18
N LEU A 20 -1.08 -1.86 -12.52
CA LEU A 20 -0.36 -1.93 -13.79
C LEU A 20 0.71 -3.03 -13.83
N TYR A 21 1.08 -3.60 -12.69
CA TYR A 21 2.22 -4.51 -12.59
C TYR A 21 2.00 -5.85 -13.33
N PRO A 22 0.84 -6.54 -13.20
CA PRO A 22 0.63 -7.84 -13.85
C PRO A 22 0.59 -7.75 -15.38
N ALA A 23 -0.13 -6.76 -15.92
CA ALA A 23 -0.34 -6.61 -17.36
C ALA A 23 -0.69 -5.16 -17.73
N PRO A 24 -0.44 -4.75 -18.99
CA PRO A 24 -0.93 -3.48 -19.53
C PRO A 24 -2.46 -3.41 -19.44
N THR A 25 -2.99 -2.22 -19.08
CA THR A 25 -4.43 -1.98 -18.99
C THR A 25 -4.75 -0.49 -19.12
N HIS A 26 -6.03 -0.14 -19.23
CA HIS A 26 -6.48 1.25 -19.35
C HIS A 26 -6.97 1.82 -18.00
N GLY A 27 -6.90 3.15 -17.85
CA GLY A 27 -7.25 3.85 -16.62
C GLY A 27 -8.66 3.58 -16.10
N PHE A 28 -9.64 3.30 -17.00
CA PHE A 28 -10.99 2.97 -16.59
C PHE A 28 -11.07 1.63 -15.83
N ALA A 29 -10.32 0.61 -16.27
CA ALA A 29 -10.25 -0.68 -15.58
C ALA A 29 -9.60 -0.51 -14.20
N ILE A 30 -8.50 0.25 -14.13
CA ILE A 30 -7.83 0.56 -12.85
C ILE A 30 -8.78 1.30 -11.90
N ALA A 31 -9.51 2.32 -12.40
CA ALA A 31 -10.51 3.03 -11.61
C ALA A 31 -11.63 2.12 -11.10
N GLY A 32 -12.00 1.08 -11.86
CA GLY A 32 -12.95 0.05 -11.43
C GLY A 32 -12.44 -0.77 -10.24
N ARG A 33 -11.16 -1.17 -10.27
CA ARG A 33 -10.51 -1.91 -9.18
C ARG A 33 -10.30 -1.08 -7.90
N LEU A 34 -10.24 0.25 -8.04
CA LEU A 34 -10.04 1.21 -6.93
C LEU A 34 -11.36 1.76 -6.36
N LYS A 35 -12.53 1.33 -6.84
CA LYS A 35 -13.81 1.60 -6.17
C LYS A 35 -13.88 0.89 -4.81
N PRO A 36 -14.72 1.36 -3.85
CA PRO A 36 -14.84 0.71 -2.53
C PRO A 36 -15.09 -0.81 -2.60
N GLU A 37 -15.81 -1.28 -3.62
CA GLU A 37 -16.15 -2.70 -3.83
C GLU A 37 -15.07 -3.45 -4.65
N GLY A 38 -14.06 -2.73 -5.16
CA GLY A 38 -12.98 -3.29 -5.95
C GLY A 38 -11.97 -4.07 -5.10
N ASP A 39 -11.23 -4.94 -5.75
CA ASP A 39 -10.23 -5.81 -5.11
C ASP A 39 -9.11 -5.04 -4.38
N ILE A 40 -8.70 -3.88 -4.92
CA ILE A 40 -7.75 -2.97 -4.28
C ILE A 40 -8.50 -1.93 -3.43
N GLY A 41 -9.62 -1.42 -3.95
CA GLY A 41 -10.39 -0.34 -3.35
C GLY A 41 -10.97 -0.65 -1.97
N ARG A 42 -11.18 -1.94 -1.63
CA ARG A 42 -11.58 -2.38 -0.28
C ARG A 42 -10.54 -2.03 0.80
N VAL A 43 -9.28 -1.78 0.42
CA VAL A 43 -8.23 -1.30 1.33
C VAL A 43 -7.99 0.19 1.13
N TRP A 44 -7.86 0.63 -0.13
CA TRP A 44 -7.57 2.01 -0.50
C TRP A 44 -8.41 2.45 -1.69
N SER A 45 -9.58 3.01 -1.41
CA SER A 45 -10.49 3.48 -2.46
C SER A 45 -10.10 4.87 -2.99
N MET A 46 -10.32 5.07 -4.28
CA MET A 46 -10.06 6.33 -4.97
C MET A 46 -11.19 6.68 -5.93
N SER A 47 -11.45 7.98 -6.06
CA SER A 47 -12.31 8.46 -7.13
C SER A 47 -11.64 8.28 -8.49
N ARG A 48 -12.45 8.24 -9.57
CA ARG A 48 -11.94 8.15 -10.93
C ARG A 48 -10.95 9.29 -11.26
N ALA A 49 -11.26 10.51 -10.85
CA ALA A 49 -10.39 11.67 -11.10
C ALA A 49 -9.02 11.53 -10.41
N LEU A 50 -8.99 11.06 -9.17
CA LEU A 50 -7.74 10.80 -8.44
C LEU A 50 -6.95 9.65 -9.06
N THR A 51 -7.62 8.62 -9.59
CA THR A 51 -6.95 7.52 -10.30
C THR A 51 -6.23 8.02 -11.55
N TYR A 52 -6.89 8.83 -12.39
CA TYR A 52 -6.24 9.37 -13.58
C TYR A 52 -5.08 10.29 -13.23
N ARG A 53 -5.24 11.16 -12.22
CA ARG A 53 -4.15 12.01 -11.75
C ARG A 53 -2.95 11.19 -11.26
N ALA A 54 -3.17 10.09 -10.55
CA ALA A 54 -2.09 9.21 -10.09
C ALA A 54 -1.39 8.54 -11.29
N LEU A 55 -2.12 8.13 -12.32
CA LEU A 55 -1.55 7.55 -13.55
C LEU A 55 -0.71 8.56 -14.33
N ASP A 56 -1.18 9.80 -14.44
CA ASP A 56 -0.42 10.90 -15.06
C ASP A 56 0.90 11.15 -14.30
N GLN A 57 0.85 11.24 -12.98
CA GLN A 57 2.03 11.40 -12.12
C GLN A 57 3.03 10.24 -12.28
N LEU A 58 2.54 9.00 -12.34
CA LEU A 58 3.40 7.83 -12.57
C LEU A 58 4.07 7.87 -13.95
N THR A 59 3.35 8.37 -14.96
CA THR A 59 3.88 8.52 -16.32
C THR A 59 4.93 9.64 -16.38
N GLU A 60 4.67 10.78 -15.79
CA GLU A 60 5.61 11.90 -15.68
C GLU A 60 6.91 11.49 -14.98
N ARG A 61 6.82 10.62 -13.96
CA ARG A 61 7.98 10.07 -13.23
C ARG A 61 8.64 8.88 -13.94
N GLY A 62 8.19 8.48 -15.12
CA GLY A 62 8.72 7.34 -15.87
C GLY A 62 8.51 5.98 -15.19
N LEU A 63 7.53 5.85 -14.28
CA LEU A 63 7.18 4.61 -13.60
C LEU A 63 6.07 3.85 -14.32
N ALA A 64 5.25 4.54 -15.12
CA ALA A 64 4.31 4.00 -16.08
C ALA A 64 4.60 4.58 -17.47
N GLN A 65 4.11 3.93 -18.52
CA GLN A 65 4.23 4.38 -19.89
C GLN A 65 3.02 3.98 -20.71
N VAL A 66 2.71 4.79 -21.74
CA VAL A 66 1.74 4.43 -22.76
C VAL A 66 2.34 3.38 -23.67
N VAL A 67 1.63 2.28 -23.89
CA VAL A 67 2.08 1.17 -24.74
C VAL A 67 1.16 0.93 -25.94
N GLY A 68 0.02 1.61 -26.02
CA GLY A 68 -0.92 1.50 -27.12
C GLY A 68 -2.24 2.20 -26.86
N GLU A 69 -3.15 1.99 -27.77
CA GLU A 69 -4.55 2.43 -27.69
C GLU A 69 -5.47 1.29 -28.11
N GLU A 70 -6.67 1.23 -27.55
CA GLU A 70 -7.72 0.30 -27.95
C GLU A 70 -9.05 1.05 -28.17
N PRO A 71 -9.94 0.57 -29.08
CA PRO A 71 -11.27 1.15 -29.24
C PRO A 71 -12.10 1.04 -27.95
N GLY A 72 -12.69 2.15 -27.52
CA GLY A 72 -13.63 2.16 -26.40
C GLY A 72 -15.04 1.74 -26.81
N ILE A 73 -15.78 1.10 -25.89
CA ILE A 73 -17.15 0.60 -26.13
C ILE A 73 -18.12 1.73 -26.48
N ALA A 74 -17.93 2.93 -25.93
CA ALA A 74 -18.80 4.09 -26.11
C ALA A 74 -18.27 5.11 -27.14
N GLY A 75 -17.31 4.71 -28.01
CA GLY A 75 -16.60 5.61 -28.91
C GLY A 75 -15.38 6.27 -28.28
N GLY A 76 -14.40 6.64 -29.10
CA GLY A 76 -13.09 7.14 -28.65
C GLY A 76 -12.14 6.04 -28.25
N ASN A 77 -10.82 6.33 -28.38
CA ASN A 77 -9.77 5.40 -28.01
C ASN A 77 -9.48 5.44 -26.51
N ARG A 78 -9.08 4.30 -25.96
CA ARG A 78 -8.58 4.16 -24.58
C ARG A 78 -7.09 3.97 -24.62
N THR A 79 -6.38 4.83 -23.91
CA THR A 79 -4.93 4.70 -23.74
C THR A 79 -4.60 3.51 -22.86
N ILE A 80 -3.75 2.60 -23.33
CA ILE A 80 -3.23 1.46 -22.60
C ILE A 80 -1.91 1.84 -21.95
N LEU A 81 -1.85 1.64 -20.64
CA LEU A 81 -0.69 1.92 -19.79
C LEU A 81 -0.05 0.61 -19.30
N ALA A 82 1.24 0.64 -19.09
CA ALA A 82 2.01 -0.44 -18.47
C ALA A 82 3.00 0.12 -17.45
N ALA A 83 3.29 -0.65 -16.41
CA ALA A 83 4.39 -0.34 -15.51
C ALA A 83 5.73 -0.50 -16.24
N THR A 84 6.61 0.49 -16.16
CA THR A 84 7.98 0.42 -16.70
C THR A 84 8.85 -0.55 -15.90
N ARG A 85 10.06 -0.86 -16.37
CA ARG A 85 11.05 -1.65 -15.63
C ARG A 85 11.40 -0.98 -14.29
N SER A 86 11.58 0.35 -14.28
CA SER A 86 11.82 1.14 -13.06
C SER A 86 10.62 1.13 -12.13
N GLY A 87 9.40 1.29 -12.66
CA GLY A 87 8.17 1.19 -11.87
C GLY A 87 8.02 -0.16 -11.18
N ARG A 88 8.24 -1.25 -11.91
CA ARG A 88 8.22 -2.62 -11.36
C ARG A 88 9.27 -2.83 -10.27
N ALA A 89 10.49 -2.34 -10.48
CA ALA A 89 11.56 -2.44 -9.49
C ALA A 89 11.23 -1.65 -8.22
N ARG A 90 10.71 -0.43 -8.39
CA ARG A 90 10.32 0.46 -7.27
C ARG A 90 9.15 -0.12 -6.47
N LEU A 91 8.15 -0.71 -7.14
CA LEU A 91 7.04 -1.38 -6.46
C LEU A 91 7.54 -2.57 -5.63
N ARG A 92 8.38 -3.45 -6.20
CA ARG A 92 8.94 -4.58 -5.45
C ARG A 92 9.70 -4.14 -4.21
N GLN A 93 10.52 -3.09 -4.31
CA GLN A 93 11.25 -2.53 -3.17
C GLN A 93 10.28 -2.02 -2.09
N TRP A 94 9.23 -1.31 -2.48
CA TRP A 94 8.22 -0.81 -1.54
C TRP A 94 7.45 -1.95 -0.87
N LEU A 95 7.08 -2.99 -1.62
CA LEU A 95 6.43 -4.19 -1.09
C LEU A 95 7.28 -4.95 -0.06
N GLN A 96 8.62 -4.79 -0.09
CA GLN A 96 9.55 -5.42 0.85
C GLN A 96 9.89 -4.53 2.07
N THR A 97 9.36 -3.31 2.14
CA THR A 97 9.69 -2.36 3.20
C THR A 97 8.60 -2.36 4.28
N PRO A 98 8.88 -2.69 5.55
CA PRO A 98 7.93 -2.62 6.64
C PRO A 98 7.37 -1.21 6.84
N VAL A 99 6.15 -1.12 7.36
CA VAL A 99 5.57 0.17 7.75
C VAL A 99 6.16 0.64 9.09
N ALA A 100 6.33 1.96 9.22
CA ALA A 100 6.98 2.55 10.38
C ALA A 100 6.05 2.68 11.60
N HIS A 101 4.74 2.86 11.37
CA HIS A 101 3.80 3.16 12.44
C HIS A 101 2.60 2.20 12.42
N LEU A 102 2.08 1.86 13.60
CA LEU A 102 0.88 1.02 13.74
C LEU A 102 -0.34 1.57 12.99
N ARG A 103 -0.49 2.90 12.92
CA ARG A 103 -1.60 3.53 12.18
C ARG A 103 -1.57 3.21 10.67
N ASP A 104 -0.39 2.89 10.11
CA ASP A 104 -0.21 2.64 8.69
C ASP A 104 -0.52 1.17 8.32
N VAL A 105 -0.70 0.29 9.32
CA VAL A 105 -1.01 -1.12 9.11
C VAL A 105 -2.33 -1.28 8.35
N ARG A 106 -3.39 -0.58 8.77
CA ARG A 106 -4.73 -0.70 8.16
C ARG A 106 -4.83 -0.14 6.73
N SER A 107 -3.83 0.60 6.28
CA SER A 107 -3.79 1.19 4.92
C SER A 107 -2.59 0.68 4.13
N GLU A 108 -1.38 1.10 4.49
CA GLU A 108 -0.19 0.78 3.73
C GLU A 108 0.18 -0.70 3.79
N LEU A 109 0.21 -1.34 4.98
CA LEU A 109 0.56 -2.76 5.08
C LEU A 109 -0.50 -3.65 4.41
N LEU A 110 -1.79 -3.40 4.64
CA LEU A 110 -2.85 -4.15 3.97
C LEU A 110 -2.80 -3.97 2.45
N LEU A 111 -2.50 -2.77 1.96
CA LEU A 111 -2.32 -2.52 0.53
C LEU A 111 -1.12 -3.32 -0.03
N LYS A 112 0.01 -3.38 0.69
CA LYS A 112 1.17 -4.20 0.31
C LYS A 112 0.81 -5.68 0.20
N ILE A 113 0.08 -6.23 1.16
CA ILE A 113 -0.34 -7.64 1.17
C ILE A 113 -1.21 -7.93 -0.07
N VAL A 114 -2.24 -7.12 -0.32
CA VAL A 114 -3.14 -7.29 -1.48
C VAL A 114 -2.39 -7.17 -2.80
N LEU A 115 -1.51 -6.17 -2.94
CA LEU A 115 -0.76 -5.97 -4.17
C LEU A 115 0.32 -7.06 -4.37
N ALA A 116 0.96 -7.54 -3.31
CA ALA A 116 1.95 -8.61 -3.39
C ALA A 116 1.33 -9.89 -3.95
N GLU A 117 0.15 -10.28 -3.45
CA GLU A 117 -0.61 -11.42 -3.96
C GLU A 117 -0.92 -11.26 -5.47
N GLN A 118 -1.44 -10.10 -5.88
CA GLN A 118 -1.80 -9.83 -7.27
C GLN A 118 -0.59 -9.74 -8.20
N CYS A 119 0.55 -9.30 -7.70
CA CYS A 119 1.79 -9.15 -8.45
C CYS A 119 2.67 -10.42 -8.42
N GLY A 120 2.32 -11.44 -7.66
CA GLY A 120 3.14 -12.64 -7.46
C GLY A 120 4.47 -12.34 -6.77
N VAL A 121 4.48 -11.39 -5.84
CA VAL A 121 5.68 -10.97 -5.09
C VAL A 121 5.67 -11.61 -3.71
N ASP A 122 6.69 -12.40 -3.39
CA ASP A 122 6.86 -12.94 -2.04
C ASP A 122 7.19 -11.81 -1.04
N ILE A 123 6.44 -11.74 0.05
CA ILE A 123 6.60 -10.76 1.15
C ILE A 123 6.79 -11.44 2.51
N ALA A 124 7.14 -12.71 2.57
CA ALA A 124 7.37 -13.42 3.83
C ALA A 124 8.40 -12.68 4.71
N GLY A 125 9.48 -12.17 4.11
CA GLY A 125 10.47 -11.36 4.81
C GLY A 125 9.92 -10.06 5.38
N LEU A 126 9.07 -9.36 4.63
CA LEU A 126 8.36 -8.16 5.12
C LEU A 126 7.51 -8.50 6.34
N LEU A 127 6.68 -9.57 6.25
CA LEU A 127 5.77 -9.95 7.32
C LEU A 127 6.52 -10.36 8.59
N ALA A 128 7.60 -11.13 8.46
CA ALA A 128 8.46 -11.52 9.58
C ALA A 128 9.09 -10.29 10.27
N GLU A 129 9.63 -9.34 9.50
CA GLU A 129 10.22 -8.11 10.04
C GLU A 129 9.15 -7.21 10.68
N GLN A 130 7.98 -7.08 10.04
CA GLN A 130 6.87 -6.30 10.59
C GLN A 130 6.38 -6.88 11.91
N ARG A 131 6.23 -8.20 11.97
CA ARG A 131 5.86 -8.92 13.20
C ARG A 131 6.86 -8.67 14.33
N ALA A 132 8.16 -8.82 14.05
CA ALA A 132 9.21 -8.57 15.04
C ALA A 132 9.17 -7.13 15.59
N ARG A 133 8.96 -6.15 14.72
CA ARG A 133 8.82 -4.73 15.14
C ARG A 133 7.61 -4.50 16.04
N VAL A 134 6.46 -5.10 15.71
CA VAL A 134 5.24 -4.96 16.52
C VAL A 134 5.37 -5.71 17.85
N ALA A 135 5.97 -6.90 17.86
CA ALA A 135 6.23 -7.65 19.09
C ALA A 135 7.10 -6.84 20.06
N ALA A 136 8.19 -6.23 19.57
CA ALA A 136 9.03 -5.37 20.40
C ALA A 136 8.28 -4.15 20.97
N GLN A 137 7.28 -3.61 20.25
CA GLN A 137 6.44 -2.53 20.76
C GLN A 137 5.48 -3.03 21.86
N VAL A 138 4.89 -4.22 21.71
CA VAL A 138 4.04 -4.85 22.74
C VAL A 138 4.85 -5.07 24.01
N ASP A 139 6.05 -5.66 23.90
CA ASP A 139 6.94 -5.90 25.05
C ASP A 139 7.30 -4.59 25.76
N ALA A 140 7.57 -3.52 25.00
CA ALA A 140 7.87 -2.21 25.56
C ALA A 140 6.67 -1.61 26.33
N PHE A 141 5.45 -1.80 25.86
CA PHE A 141 4.25 -1.38 26.58
C PHE A 141 4.02 -2.20 27.86
N ASP A 142 4.25 -3.51 27.81
CA ASP A 142 4.05 -4.39 28.99
C ASP A 142 5.09 -4.09 30.10
N GLN A 143 6.34 -3.76 29.74
CA GLN A 143 7.37 -3.35 30.70
C GLN A 143 7.10 -2.00 31.38
N HIS A 144 6.31 -1.10 30.77
CA HIS A 144 5.94 0.19 31.36
C HIS A 144 4.73 0.09 32.29
N ASP A 145 3.89 -0.93 32.13
CA ASP A 145 2.70 -1.16 32.96
C ASP A 145 3.07 -1.59 34.42
N ASP A 146 4.27 -2.17 34.62
CA ASP A 146 4.79 -2.55 35.92
C ASP A 146 5.34 -1.38 36.78
N ARG A 147 5.37 -0.16 36.24
CA ARG A 147 5.91 1.04 36.91
C ARG A 147 4.87 2.14 37.02
N ASP A 148 3.99 2.07 38.04
CA ASP A 148 3.10 3.16 38.48
C ASP A 148 2.54 4.10 37.40
N VAL A 149 1.87 3.55 36.37
CA VAL A 149 1.07 4.37 35.46
C VAL A 149 -0.32 4.51 36.07
N GLU A 150 -0.71 5.76 36.39
CA GLU A 150 -2.11 6.05 36.74
C GLU A 150 -3.03 5.38 35.72
N VAL A 151 -4.01 4.62 36.22
CA VAL A 151 -4.95 3.73 35.49
C VAL A 151 -5.77 4.45 34.40
N HIS A 152 -5.48 5.71 34.07
CA HIS A 152 -6.34 6.57 33.27
C HIS A 152 -5.70 7.13 31.98
N ASP A 153 -4.50 6.71 31.54
CA ASP A 153 -3.99 7.13 30.22
C ASP A 153 -4.66 6.31 29.11
N VAL A 154 -5.83 6.77 28.68
CA VAL A 154 -6.61 6.18 27.58
C VAL A 154 -5.83 6.11 26.27
N VAL A 155 -4.85 7.01 26.07
CA VAL A 155 -4.01 7.00 24.85
C VAL A 155 -3.02 5.83 24.88
N MET A 156 -2.39 5.60 26.04
CA MET A 156 -1.48 4.46 26.20
C MET A 156 -2.25 3.14 26.15
N MET A 157 -3.41 3.06 26.78
CA MET A 157 -4.30 1.89 26.67
C MET A 157 -4.63 1.59 25.20
N TRP A 158 -5.07 2.59 24.44
CA TRP A 158 -5.38 2.44 23.03
C TRP A 158 -4.17 1.97 22.21
N ARG A 159 -2.98 2.54 22.45
CA ARG A 159 -1.75 2.16 21.75
C ARG A 159 -1.37 0.71 22.03
N ARG A 160 -1.45 0.27 23.27
CA ARG A 160 -1.17 -1.10 23.71
C ARG A 160 -2.13 -2.09 23.04
N GLU A 161 -3.43 -1.86 23.15
CA GLU A 161 -4.44 -2.74 22.58
C GLU A 161 -4.36 -2.79 21.05
N SER A 162 -4.07 -1.66 20.41
CA SER A 162 -3.83 -1.61 18.96
C SER A 162 -2.60 -2.42 18.55
N ALA A 163 -1.50 -2.35 19.30
CA ALA A 163 -0.30 -3.12 19.03
C ALA A 163 -0.55 -4.64 19.17
N ARG A 164 -1.24 -5.06 20.26
CA ARG A 164 -1.61 -6.47 20.46
C ARG A 164 -2.53 -6.99 19.36
N SER A 165 -3.53 -6.20 18.94
CA SER A 165 -4.42 -6.56 17.84
C SER A 165 -3.68 -6.74 16.52
N VAL A 166 -2.72 -5.86 16.23
CA VAL A 166 -1.88 -5.97 15.03
C VAL A 166 -0.95 -7.18 15.10
N LEU A 167 -0.36 -7.47 16.26
CA LEU A 167 0.48 -8.66 16.45
C LEU A 167 -0.33 -9.94 16.21
N HIS A 168 -1.52 -10.03 16.80
CA HIS A 168 -2.42 -11.17 16.59
C HIS A 168 -2.80 -11.35 15.12
N PHE A 169 -3.07 -10.25 14.41
CA PHE A 169 -3.34 -10.29 12.97
C PHE A 169 -2.12 -10.84 12.18
N LEU A 170 -0.90 -10.38 12.50
CA LEU A 170 0.31 -10.83 11.83
C LEU A 170 0.65 -12.30 12.14
N ASP A 171 0.27 -12.80 13.33
CA ASP A 171 0.42 -14.21 13.71
C ASP A 171 -0.55 -15.15 12.98
N ALA A 172 -1.63 -14.61 12.42
CA ALA A 172 -2.64 -15.35 11.67
C ALA A 172 -2.39 -15.41 10.14
N LEU A 173 -1.36 -14.69 9.64
CA LEU A 173 -0.95 -14.69 8.23
C LEU A 173 0.06 -15.78 7.93
#